data_178ad03f0aaa716fc9e4fd5889a7eb98
#
_entry.id   178ad03f0aaa716fc9e4fd5889a7eb98
#
_cell.length_a   1.000
_cell.length_b   1.000
_cell.length_c   1.000
_cell.angle_alpha   90.00
_cell.angle_beta   90.00
_cell.angle_gamma   90.00
#
_symmetry.space_group_name_H-M   'P 1'
#
loop_
_entity.id
_entity.type
_entity.pdbx_description
1 polymer ?
#
loop_
_entity_poly.entity_id
_entity_poly.type
_entity_poly.pdbx_seq_one_letter_code
_entity_poly.pdbx_strand_id
1 'polypeptide(L)'
;MGEREKSASDAPGTVYLVGSGPGDPDLMTVKARRLLEEADVVLHDKLPGPEILGTIPEGKREDVGKRAGGDWTPQEYTNRRMVELARRGKTVVRLKGGDPFVFGRGGEEMEHLAREGIPVEVVPGVTSAVAGPGVAGVPLTHRDHASSVSFVTGHEDPTKEESAVDWRALAETGGTIVVLMGVGKLPEYARALVEAGKRPDTPVALVERATWPDMRVATGTLETIVAVRDREGIEPPAIAVIGEVAATRERVLDLLENAGGEP
;
A
#
# COMPACT_ATOMS: atom_id res chain seq x y z
N MET A 1 6.76 29.12 45.34
CA MET A 1 6.67 29.17 43.87
C MET A 1 6.01 27.84 43.48
N GLY A 2 4.67 27.88 43.30
CA GLY A 2 3.88 26.68 43.16
C GLY A 2 4.00 26.10 41.77
N GLU A 3 4.43 24.85 41.71
CA GLU A 3 4.20 24.00 40.54
C GLU A 3 2.69 23.87 40.36
N ARG A 4 2.16 24.42 39.26
CA ARG A 4 0.78 24.12 38.88
C ARG A 4 0.76 22.63 38.46
N GLU A 5 0.10 21.81 39.29
CA GLU A 5 -0.32 20.49 38.85
C GLU A 5 -1.11 20.67 37.54
N LYS A 6 -0.58 20.16 36.41
CA LYS A 6 -1.33 20.08 35.15
C LYS A 6 -2.55 19.20 35.42
N SER A 7 -3.72 19.78 35.37
CA SER A 7 -4.99 19.06 35.41
C SER A 7 -5.02 17.97 34.37
N ALA A 8 -5.66 16.84 34.63
CA ALA A 8 -5.84 15.75 33.67
C ALA A 8 -6.53 16.21 32.35
N SER A 9 -7.07 17.44 32.33
CA SER A 9 -7.64 18.08 31.13
C SER A 9 -6.61 18.77 30.22
N ASP A 10 -5.33 18.88 30.63
CA ASP A 10 -4.26 19.56 29.87
C ASP A 10 -3.34 18.59 29.11
N ALA A 11 -3.53 17.27 29.23
CA ALA A 11 -2.76 16.29 28.49
C ALA A 11 -3.22 16.23 27.04
N PRO A 12 -2.29 16.17 26.05
CA PRO A 12 -2.67 15.99 24.66
C PRO A 12 -3.36 14.64 24.46
N GLY A 13 -4.29 14.59 23.50
CA GLY A 13 -4.88 13.35 23.04
C GLY A 13 -3.87 12.49 22.30
N THR A 14 -4.24 11.25 22.00
CA THR A 14 -3.38 10.29 21.29
C THR A 14 -3.65 10.31 19.79
N VAL A 15 -2.59 10.23 18.98
CA VAL A 15 -2.68 10.00 17.54
C VAL A 15 -2.41 8.53 17.26
N TYR A 16 -3.32 7.89 16.52
CA TYR A 16 -3.16 6.52 16.04
C TYR A 16 -2.85 6.54 14.54
N LEU A 17 -1.68 6.02 14.14
CA LEU A 17 -1.34 5.76 12.74
C LEU A 17 -1.89 4.38 12.38
N VAL A 18 -3.00 4.34 11.66
CA VAL A 18 -3.77 3.11 11.45
C VAL A 18 -3.73 2.67 10.00
N GLY A 19 -3.31 1.43 9.76
CA GLY A 19 -3.45 0.79 8.47
C GLY A 19 -4.89 0.36 8.22
N SER A 20 -5.45 0.78 7.10
CA SER A 20 -6.81 0.41 6.70
C SER A 20 -6.90 -0.99 6.09
N GLY A 21 -5.75 -1.61 5.78
CA GLY A 21 -5.75 -2.75 4.88
C GLY A 21 -5.86 -2.33 3.40
N PRO A 22 -6.08 -3.29 2.49
CA PRO A 22 -5.97 -3.09 1.05
C PRO A 22 -7.20 -2.46 0.38
N GLY A 23 -8.34 -2.38 1.09
CA GLY A 23 -9.58 -1.80 0.56
C GLY A 23 -10.86 -2.52 0.99
N ASP A 24 -10.80 -3.84 1.19
CA ASP A 24 -11.90 -4.63 1.75
C ASP A 24 -12.01 -4.38 3.26
N PRO A 25 -13.18 -3.95 3.78
CA PRO A 25 -13.40 -3.76 5.21
C PRO A 25 -13.19 -5.01 6.06
N ASP A 26 -13.36 -6.21 5.51
CA ASP A 26 -13.17 -7.46 6.22
C ASP A 26 -11.68 -7.81 6.41
N LEU A 27 -10.80 -7.15 5.66
CA LEU A 27 -9.35 -7.26 5.81
C LEU A 27 -8.75 -6.19 6.73
N MET A 28 -9.58 -5.36 7.36
CA MET A 28 -9.14 -4.49 8.45
C MET A 28 -8.84 -5.29 9.70
N THR A 29 -7.83 -4.87 10.46
CA THR A 29 -7.63 -5.43 11.79
C THR A 29 -8.77 -5.03 12.73
N VAL A 30 -9.12 -5.91 13.66
CA VAL A 30 -10.15 -5.63 14.68
C VAL A 30 -9.84 -4.35 15.46
N LYS A 31 -8.54 -4.10 15.74
CA LYS A 31 -8.09 -2.89 16.44
C LYS A 31 -8.32 -1.64 15.58
N ALA A 32 -8.03 -1.70 14.28
CA ALA A 32 -8.26 -0.59 13.37
C ALA A 32 -9.74 -0.21 13.32
N ARG A 33 -10.64 -1.20 13.15
CA ARG A 33 -12.09 -0.98 13.12
C ARG A 33 -12.59 -0.30 14.39
N ARG A 34 -12.21 -0.82 15.57
CA ARG A 34 -12.58 -0.23 16.86
C ARG A 34 -12.10 1.21 16.98
N LEU A 35 -10.88 1.52 16.63
CA LEU A 35 -10.34 2.87 16.71
C LEU A 35 -11.04 3.87 15.78
N LEU A 36 -11.51 3.44 14.61
CA LEU A 36 -12.32 4.29 13.72
C LEU A 36 -13.67 4.67 14.37
N GLU A 37 -14.27 3.76 15.13
CA GLU A 37 -15.51 4.02 15.87
C GLU A 37 -15.29 4.98 17.05
N GLU A 38 -14.19 4.79 17.79
CA GLU A 38 -13.85 5.55 19.01
C GLU A 38 -13.24 6.93 18.72
N ALA A 39 -12.63 7.15 17.57
CA ALA A 39 -11.95 8.39 17.22
C ALA A 39 -12.87 9.61 17.21
N ASP A 40 -12.35 10.76 17.65
CA ASP A 40 -13.00 12.06 17.46
C ASP A 40 -12.86 12.56 16.02
N VAL A 41 -11.70 12.31 15.40
CA VAL A 41 -11.38 12.74 14.02
C VAL A 41 -10.57 11.66 13.31
N VAL A 42 -10.92 11.40 12.06
CA VAL A 42 -10.18 10.49 11.16
C VAL A 42 -9.63 11.30 10.00
N LEU A 43 -8.31 11.48 9.99
CA LEU A 43 -7.57 12.10 8.89
C LEU A 43 -7.23 11.02 7.86
N HIS A 44 -7.69 11.18 6.63
CA HIS A 44 -7.51 10.16 5.59
C HIS A 44 -7.16 10.78 4.23
N ASP A 45 -6.64 9.96 3.33
CA ASP A 45 -6.60 10.19 1.89
C ASP A 45 -7.60 9.25 1.18
N LYS A 46 -7.47 9.08 -0.14
CA LYS A 46 -8.39 8.24 -0.91
C LYS A 46 -7.96 6.76 -1.01
N LEU A 47 -6.74 6.42 -0.58
CA LEU A 47 -6.21 5.06 -0.70
C LEU A 47 -6.94 4.00 0.12
N PRO A 48 -7.55 4.30 1.29
CA PRO A 48 -8.36 3.32 2.00
C PRO A 48 -9.54 2.76 1.18
N GLY A 49 -9.96 3.49 0.16
CA GLY A 49 -11.06 3.07 -0.71
C GLY A 49 -12.45 3.50 -0.21
N PRO A 50 -13.45 3.51 -1.13
CA PRO A 50 -14.77 4.03 -0.82
C PRO A 50 -15.52 3.19 0.23
N GLU A 51 -15.34 1.86 0.23
CA GLU A 51 -16.04 0.98 1.17
C GLU A 51 -15.58 1.21 2.60
N ILE A 52 -14.27 1.28 2.85
CA ILE A 52 -13.73 1.59 4.18
C ILE A 52 -14.12 3.00 4.62
N LEU A 53 -13.95 4.00 3.74
CA LEU A 53 -14.34 5.37 4.06
C LEU A 53 -15.85 5.49 4.33
N GLY A 54 -16.67 4.70 3.65
CA GLY A 54 -18.11 4.63 3.87
C GLY A 54 -18.52 4.16 5.27
N THR A 55 -17.67 3.38 5.97
CA THR A 55 -17.94 2.93 7.34
C THR A 55 -17.74 4.02 8.40
N ILE A 56 -17.05 5.12 8.06
CA ILE A 56 -16.71 6.20 9.00
C ILE A 56 -17.78 7.30 8.88
N PRO A 57 -18.39 7.76 10.00
CA PRO A 57 -19.34 8.87 9.95
C PRO A 57 -18.74 10.12 9.29
N GLU A 58 -19.50 10.78 8.40
CA GLU A 58 -19.02 11.93 7.63
C GLU A 58 -18.47 13.06 8.51
N GLY A 59 -19.15 13.35 9.64
CA GLY A 59 -18.73 14.38 10.59
C GLY A 59 -17.41 14.11 11.31
N LYS A 60 -16.88 12.89 11.22
CA LYS A 60 -15.56 12.52 11.77
C LYS A 60 -14.44 12.52 10.73
N ARG A 61 -14.76 12.52 9.42
CA ARG A 61 -13.80 12.42 8.32
C ARG A 61 -13.21 13.77 7.96
N GLU A 62 -11.90 13.82 7.76
CA GLU A 62 -11.19 14.97 7.21
C GLU A 62 -10.21 14.47 6.13
N ASP A 63 -10.46 14.83 4.87
CA ASP A 63 -9.57 14.48 3.75
C ASP A 63 -8.31 15.36 3.79
N VAL A 64 -7.16 14.75 4.00
CA VAL A 64 -5.84 15.41 3.99
C VAL A 64 -5.03 15.01 2.74
N GLY A 65 -5.63 14.32 1.77
CA GLY A 65 -4.95 13.84 0.57
C GLY A 65 -4.74 14.92 -0.48
N LYS A 66 -5.80 15.38 -1.14
CA LYS A 66 -5.74 16.40 -2.21
C LYS A 66 -6.51 17.64 -1.82
N ARG A 67 -5.95 18.83 -2.13
CA ARG A 67 -6.68 20.10 -2.05
C ARG A 67 -7.62 20.27 -3.25
N ALA A 68 -8.67 21.08 -3.07
CA ALA A 68 -9.46 21.60 -4.17
C ALA A 68 -8.55 22.37 -5.14
N GLY A 69 -8.44 21.89 -6.40
CA GLY A 69 -7.49 22.45 -7.38
C GLY A 69 -6.49 21.43 -7.93
N GLY A 70 -6.42 20.20 -7.35
CA GLY A 70 -5.61 19.11 -7.88
C GLY A 70 -4.20 18.99 -7.30
N ASP A 71 -3.73 19.98 -6.52
CA ASP A 71 -2.44 19.93 -5.87
C ASP A 71 -2.43 18.95 -4.67
N TRP A 72 -1.30 18.25 -4.51
CA TRP A 72 -1.09 17.42 -3.34
C TRP A 72 -0.99 18.28 -2.08
N THR A 73 -1.67 17.86 -1.02
CA THR A 73 -1.49 18.46 0.30
C THR A 73 -0.07 18.17 0.78
N PRO A 74 0.75 19.21 1.10
CA PRO A 74 2.08 18.97 1.65
C PRO A 74 2.02 18.15 2.92
N GLN A 75 2.97 17.21 3.10
CA GLN A 75 3.05 16.36 4.29
C GLN A 75 3.06 17.16 5.59
N GLU A 76 3.70 18.32 5.57
CA GLU A 76 3.75 19.25 6.73
C GLU A 76 2.36 19.72 7.17
N TYR A 77 1.39 19.86 6.24
CA TYR A 77 0.02 20.18 6.62
C TYR A 77 -0.60 19.05 7.43
N THR A 78 -0.51 17.82 6.96
CA THR A 78 -1.04 16.65 7.66
C THR A 78 -0.38 16.50 9.04
N ASN A 79 0.94 16.66 9.10
CA ASN A 79 1.70 16.61 10.34
C ASN A 79 1.23 17.67 11.33
N ARG A 80 1.13 18.93 10.92
CA ARG A 80 0.64 20.04 11.78
C ARG A 80 -0.81 19.79 12.23
N ARG A 81 -1.64 19.26 11.32
CA ARG A 81 -3.06 19.00 11.64
C ARG A 81 -3.23 17.94 12.70
N MET A 82 -2.45 16.87 12.66
CA MET A 82 -2.42 15.85 13.71
C MET A 82 -2.04 16.45 15.07
N VAL A 83 -0.97 17.26 15.11
CA VAL A 83 -0.51 17.94 16.35
C VAL A 83 -1.57 18.89 16.89
N GLU A 84 -2.17 19.72 16.03
CA GLU A 84 -3.23 20.66 16.41
C GLU A 84 -4.42 19.97 17.09
N LEU A 85 -4.92 18.88 16.47
CA LEU A 85 -6.05 18.13 16.99
C LEU A 85 -5.71 17.44 18.33
N ALA A 86 -4.54 16.81 18.41
CA ALA A 86 -4.08 16.15 19.63
C ALA A 86 -3.88 17.15 20.77
N ARG A 87 -3.35 18.35 20.54
CA ARG A 87 -3.22 19.41 21.54
C ARG A 87 -4.56 19.94 22.07
N ARG A 88 -5.64 19.70 21.32
CA ARG A 88 -7.03 19.97 21.78
C ARG A 88 -7.62 18.81 22.55
N GLY A 89 -6.83 17.81 22.94
CA GLY A 89 -7.27 16.62 23.68
C GLY A 89 -8.03 15.59 22.83
N LYS A 90 -8.00 15.69 21.49
CA LYS A 90 -8.73 14.79 20.59
C LYS A 90 -8.02 13.45 20.39
N THR A 91 -8.79 12.38 20.35
CA THR A 91 -8.36 11.08 19.83
C THR A 91 -8.38 11.14 18.31
N VAL A 92 -7.19 11.11 17.69
CA VAL A 92 -7.02 11.27 16.25
C VAL A 92 -6.60 9.95 15.63
N VAL A 93 -7.31 9.51 14.60
CA VAL A 93 -6.85 8.43 13.72
C VAL A 93 -6.30 9.04 12.44
N ARG A 94 -5.05 8.76 12.11
CA ARG A 94 -4.49 8.94 10.77
C ARG A 94 -4.64 7.61 10.03
N LEU A 95 -5.68 7.52 9.20
CA LEU A 95 -6.00 6.33 8.41
C LEU A 95 -5.18 6.32 7.12
N LYS A 96 -4.48 5.23 6.87
CA LYS A 96 -3.54 5.05 5.75
C LYS A 96 -3.88 3.78 4.99
N GLY A 97 -3.90 3.82 3.66
CA GLY A 97 -4.10 2.61 2.83
C GLY A 97 -3.03 1.56 3.10
N GLY A 98 -3.39 0.30 3.17
CA GLY A 98 -2.49 -0.80 3.48
C GLY A 98 -1.95 -0.75 4.90
N ASP A 99 -0.64 -0.65 5.04
CA ASP A 99 0.09 -0.57 6.30
C ASP A 99 0.82 0.78 6.44
N PRO A 100 0.83 1.42 7.62
CA PRO A 100 1.45 2.73 7.82
C PRO A 100 2.94 2.79 7.50
N PHE A 101 3.66 1.67 7.67
CA PHE A 101 5.12 1.60 7.54
C PHE A 101 5.61 0.99 6.23
N VAL A 102 4.69 0.48 5.38
CA VAL A 102 5.04 -0.02 4.05
C VAL A 102 4.75 1.06 3.01
N PHE A 103 5.76 1.84 2.66
CA PHE A 103 5.70 3.00 1.74
C PHE A 103 4.63 4.05 2.09
N GLY A 104 4.18 4.06 3.34
CA GLY A 104 3.11 4.93 3.83
C GLY A 104 3.60 6.19 4.55
N ARG A 105 4.92 6.42 4.68
CA ARG A 105 5.52 7.56 5.40
C ARG A 105 5.14 7.64 6.88
N GLY A 106 4.60 6.56 7.46
CA GLY A 106 4.18 6.53 8.86
C GLY A 106 5.34 6.74 9.84
N GLY A 107 6.56 6.34 9.47
CA GLY A 107 7.77 6.61 10.27
C GLY A 107 8.04 8.11 10.42
N GLU A 108 7.94 8.88 9.31
CA GLU A 108 8.11 10.33 9.32
C GLU A 108 7.03 11.02 10.17
N GLU A 109 5.76 10.57 10.04
CA GLU A 109 4.63 11.08 10.83
C GLU A 109 4.84 10.79 12.33
N MET A 110 5.26 9.58 12.68
CA MET A 110 5.55 9.17 14.05
C MET A 110 6.69 10.00 14.68
N GLU A 111 7.79 10.18 13.97
CA GLU A 111 8.90 11.02 14.43
C GLU A 111 8.48 12.48 14.65
N HIS A 112 7.69 13.03 13.73
CA HIS A 112 7.18 14.40 13.87
C HIS A 112 6.32 14.55 15.14
N LEU A 113 5.37 13.65 15.36
CA LEU A 113 4.51 13.65 16.54
C LEU A 113 5.32 13.52 17.83
N ALA A 114 6.31 12.63 17.86
CA ALA A 114 7.18 12.44 19.02
C ALA A 114 8.00 13.71 19.34
N ARG A 115 8.54 14.41 18.33
CA ARG A 115 9.25 15.70 18.53
C ARG A 115 8.33 16.78 19.11
N GLU A 116 7.04 16.75 18.80
CA GLU A 116 6.02 17.66 19.30
C GLU A 116 5.44 17.23 20.66
N GLY A 117 5.93 16.12 21.23
CA GLY A 117 5.47 15.59 22.53
C GLY A 117 4.06 15.00 22.49
N ILE A 118 3.57 14.59 21.30
CA ILE A 118 2.26 13.98 21.13
C ILE A 118 2.36 12.47 21.27
N PRO A 119 1.55 11.83 22.13
CA PRO A 119 1.45 10.37 22.21
C PRO A 119 1.01 9.79 20.89
N VAL A 120 1.77 8.81 20.39
CA VAL A 120 1.50 8.17 19.10
C VAL A 120 1.55 6.66 19.25
N GLU A 121 0.58 5.98 18.61
CA GLU A 121 0.52 4.53 18.54
C GLU A 121 0.33 4.09 17.08
N VAL A 122 1.03 3.03 16.67
CA VAL A 122 0.92 2.46 15.33
C VAL A 122 0.07 1.20 15.38
N VAL A 123 -0.90 1.13 14.47
CA VAL A 123 -1.75 -0.06 14.28
C VAL A 123 -1.50 -0.61 12.89
N PRO A 124 -0.83 -1.75 12.77
CA PRO A 124 -0.56 -2.37 11.48
C PRO A 124 -1.82 -2.66 10.69
N GLY A 125 -1.70 -2.65 9.37
CA GLY A 125 -2.72 -3.09 8.43
C GLY A 125 -2.16 -4.08 7.43
N VAL A 126 -3.03 -4.81 6.73
CA VAL A 126 -2.59 -5.71 5.67
C VAL A 126 -2.17 -4.87 4.46
N THR A 127 -0.88 -4.86 4.16
CA THR A 127 -0.37 -4.15 2.99
C THR A 127 -0.89 -4.75 1.69
N SER A 128 -1.19 -3.91 0.69
CA SER A 128 -1.57 -4.37 -0.65
C SER A 128 -0.48 -5.22 -1.31
N ALA A 129 0.79 -5.05 -0.92
CA ALA A 129 1.91 -5.86 -1.40
C ALA A 129 1.75 -7.36 -1.06
N VAL A 130 0.99 -7.68 -0.01
CA VAL A 130 0.68 -9.05 0.42
C VAL A 130 -0.73 -9.45 0.02
N ALA A 131 -1.70 -8.59 0.33
CA ALA A 131 -3.10 -8.90 0.07
C ALA A 131 -3.42 -8.98 -1.43
N GLY A 132 -2.88 -8.06 -2.22
CA GLY A 132 -3.17 -8.00 -3.65
C GLY A 132 -2.82 -9.28 -4.39
N PRO A 133 -1.58 -9.76 -4.32
CA PRO A 133 -1.21 -11.06 -4.89
C PRO A 133 -2.08 -12.20 -4.32
N GLY A 134 -2.29 -12.22 -3.01
CA GLY A 134 -3.06 -13.27 -2.35
C GLY A 134 -4.48 -13.42 -2.89
N VAL A 135 -5.24 -12.33 -2.97
CA VAL A 135 -6.62 -12.34 -3.49
C VAL A 135 -6.66 -12.58 -5.01
N ALA A 136 -5.58 -12.25 -5.72
CA ALA A 136 -5.43 -12.55 -7.13
C ALA A 136 -5.03 -14.03 -7.41
N GLY A 137 -4.81 -14.84 -6.37
CA GLY A 137 -4.36 -16.22 -6.53
C GLY A 137 -2.88 -16.36 -6.94
N VAL A 138 -2.08 -15.34 -6.64
CA VAL A 138 -0.63 -15.30 -6.88
C VAL A 138 0.10 -15.39 -5.54
N PRO A 139 0.73 -16.53 -5.20
CA PRO A 139 1.52 -16.62 -3.98
C PRO A 139 2.78 -15.75 -4.08
N LEU A 140 3.23 -15.21 -2.96
CA LEU A 140 4.49 -14.44 -2.91
C LEU A 140 5.71 -15.35 -2.75
N THR A 141 5.53 -16.48 -2.09
CA THR A 141 6.56 -17.50 -1.89
C THR A 141 6.04 -18.84 -2.36
N HIS A 142 6.95 -19.69 -2.84
CA HIS A 142 6.61 -21.04 -3.26
C HIS A 142 7.85 -21.93 -3.04
N ARG A 143 7.65 -23.14 -2.54
CA ARG A 143 8.76 -24.05 -2.20
C ARG A 143 9.74 -24.25 -3.36
N ASP A 144 9.21 -24.37 -4.58
CA ASP A 144 10.01 -24.68 -5.78
C ASP A 144 10.38 -23.42 -6.60
N HIS A 145 9.78 -22.23 -6.31
CA HIS A 145 9.91 -21.06 -7.17
C HIS A 145 10.48 -19.82 -6.50
N ALA A 146 10.18 -19.59 -5.20
CA ALA A 146 10.61 -18.38 -4.53
C ALA A 146 10.72 -18.54 -3.02
N SER A 147 11.94 -18.42 -2.50
CA SER A 147 12.25 -18.44 -1.06
C SER A 147 12.42 -17.05 -0.47
N SER A 148 12.34 -16.00 -1.29
CA SER A 148 12.48 -14.60 -0.88
C SER A 148 11.49 -13.71 -1.59
N VAL A 149 11.14 -12.58 -0.95
CA VAL A 149 10.28 -11.54 -1.50
C VAL A 149 10.92 -10.18 -1.27
N SER A 150 11.00 -9.36 -2.30
CA SER A 150 11.45 -7.98 -2.23
C SER A 150 10.27 -7.05 -2.50
N PHE A 151 9.92 -6.17 -1.56
CA PHE A 151 8.97 -5.09 -1.77
C PHE A 151 9.73 -3.83 -2.17
N VAL A 152 9.41 -3.26 -3.32
CA VAL A 152 10.08 -2.08 -3.84
C VAL A 152 9.06 -1.02 -4.31
N THR A 153 9.48 0.24 -4.27
CA THR A 153 8.71 1.31 -4.90
C THR A 153 9.11 1.45 -6.36
N GLY A 154 8.13 1.55 -7.25
CA GLY A 154 8.36 1.86 -8.66
C GLY A 154 8.12 3.34 -8.98
N HIS A 155 8.02 4.19 -7.96
CA HIS A 155 7.81 5.62 -8.12
C HIS A 155 9.02 6.32 -8.77
N GLU A 156 10.22 5.83 -8.50
CA GLU A 156 11.46 6.39 -9.00
C GLU A 156 11.72 5.94 -10.44
N ASP A 157 12.39 6.80 -11.20
CA ASP A 157 12.86 6.47 -12.54
C ASP A 157 14.15 5.64 -12.43
N PRO A 158 14.14 4.34 -12.84
CA PRO A 158 15.30 3.48 -12.71
C PRO A 158 16.50 3.89 -13.57
N THR A 159 16.31 4.85 -14.50
CA THR A 159 17.39 5.36 -15.36
C THR A 159 18.16 6.52 -14.73
N LYS A 160 17.70 7.03 -13.59
CA LYS A 160 18.39 8.11 -12.87
C LYS A 160 19.50 7.57 -11.99
N GLU A 161 20.64 8.27 -11.95
CA GLU A 161 21.77 7.93 -11.06
C GLU A 161 21.40 7.93 -9.57
N GLU A 162 20.36 8.67 -9.18
CA GLU A 162 19.90 8.83 -7.80
C GLU A 162 18.76 7.86 -7.41
N SER A 163 18.47 6.83 -8.22
CA SER A 163 17.46 5.82 -7.84
C SER A 163 17.91 5.06 -6.61
N ALA A 164 17.11 5.07 -5.54
CA ALA A 164 17.37 4.29 -4.33
C ALA A 164 17.14 2.78 -4.52
N VAL A 165 16.49 2.38 -5.63
CA VAL A 165 16.23 0.97 -5.96
C VAL A 165 17.31 0.45 -6.89
N ASP A 166 18.09 -0.51 -6.40
CA ASP A 166 19.08 -1.22 -7.21
C ASP A 166 18.41 -2.35 -8.02
N TRP A 167 17.92 -1.99 -9.21
CA TRP A 167 17.25 -2.91 -10.12
C TRP A 167 18.17 -4.03 -10.61
N ARG A 168 19.49 -3.79 -10.66
CA ARG A 168 20.47 -4.80 -11.04
C ARG A 168 20.59 -5.88 -9.96
N ALA A 169 20.75 -5.48 -8.70
CA ALA A 169 20.76 -6.42 -7.59
C ALA A 169 19.46 -7.22 -7.50
N LEU A 170 18.30 -6.58 -7.75
CA LEU A 170 17.01 -7.26 -7.80
C LEU A 170 16.91 -8.27 -8.95
N ALA A 171 17.49 -7.97 -10.12
CA ALA A 171 17.52 -8.91 -11.24
C ALA A 171 18.35 -10.14 -10.95
N GLU A 172 19.50 -9.97 -10.29
CA GLU A 172 20.43 -11.03 -9.90
C GLU A 172 19.89 -11.88 -8.73
N THR A 173 19.06 -11.27 -7.84
CA THR A 173 18.45 -11.96 -6.72
C THR A 173 17.32 -12.87 -7.22
N GLY A 174 17.31 -14.12 -6.79
CA GLY A 174 16.17 -15.03 -6.99
C GLY A 174 14.96 -14.59 -6.17
N GLY A 175 13.80 -15.21 -6.43
CA GLY A 175 12.57 -14.94 -5.68
C GLY A 175 11.61 -13.98 -6.36
N THR A 176 10.70 -13.43 -5.57
CA THR A 176 9.61 -12.57 -6.04
C THR A 176 9.94 -11.10 -5.82
N ILE A 177 9.69 -10.27 -6.82
CA ILE A 177 9.74 -8.81 -6.70
C ILE A 177 8.31 -8.28 -6.77
N VAL A 178 7.91 -7.51 -5.77
CA VAL A 178 6.61 -6.83 -5.72
C VAL A 178 6.84 -5.33 -5.80
N VAL A 179 6.35 -4.72 -6.88
CA VAL A 179 6.51 -3.29 -7.15
C VAL A 179 5.22 -2.56 -6.84
N LEU A 180 5.28 -1.65 -5.86
CA LEU A 180 4.19 -0.75 -5.53
C LEU A 180 4.41 0.60 -6.21
N MET A 181 3.31 1.34 -6.48
CA MET A 181 3.36 2.69 -7.09
C MET A 181 4.12 2.76 -8.42
N GLY A 182 4.25 1.62 -9.13
CA GLY A 182 5.14 1.48 -10.28
C GLY A 182 4.46 1.34 -11.63
N VAL A 183 3.12 1.30 -11.73
CA VAL A 183 2.44 1.01 -13.02
C VAL A 183 2.76 2.03 -14.10
N GLY A 184 2.90 3.31 -13.73
CA GLY A 184 3.32 4.36 -14.67
C GLY A 184 4.77 4.22 -15.15
N LYS A 185 5.64 3.54 -14.40
CA LYS A 185 7.05 3.31 -14.69
C LYS A 185 7.36 1.86 -15.08
N LEU A 186 6.31 1.08 -15.39
CA LEU A 186 6.44 -0.31 -15.79
C LEU A 186 7.39 -0.51 -16.98
N PRO A 187 7.36 0.31 -18.06
CA PRO A 187 8.29 0.13 -19.19
C PRO A 187 9.74 0.28 -18.77
N GLU A 188 10.03 1.23 -17.89
CA GLU A 188 11.40 1.56 -17.47
C GLU A 188 11.98 0.44 -16.60
N TYR A 189 11.29 0.00 -15.55
CA TYR A 189 11.83 -1.03 -14.68
C TYR A 189 11.77 -2.44 -15.28
N ALA A 190 10.78 -2.75 -16.13
CA ALA A 190 10.77 -4.02 -16.85
C ALA A 190 11.99 -4.14 -17.75
N ARG A 191 12.31 -3.07 -18.49
CA ARG A 191 13.53 -2.99 -19.31
C ARG A 191 14.79 -3.10 -18.46
N ALA A 192 14.88 -2.32 -17.36
CA ALA A 192 16.05 -2.34 -16.47
C ALA A 192 16.32 -3.75 -15.91
N LEU A 193 15.29 -4.49 -15.52
CA LEU A 193 15.41 -5.88 -15.06
C LEU A 193 15.94 -6.80 -16.16
N VAL A 194 15.46 -6.67 -17.39
CA VAL A 194 15.93 -7.50 -18.54
C VAL A 194 17.37 -7.14 -18.91
N GLU A 195 17.71 -5.85 -19.00
CA GLU A 195 19.08 -5.38 -19.26
C GLU A 195 20.06 -5.83 -18.16
N ALA A 196 19.60 -5.97 -16.93
CA ALA A 196 20.37 -6.51 -15.81
C ALA A 196 20.45 -8.05 -15.80
N GLY A 197 19.88 -8.73 -16.78
CA GLY A 197 20.02 -10.18 -16.96
C GLY A 197 18.84 -11.04 -16.49
N LYS A 198 17.73 -10.42 -16.03
CA LYS A 198 16.52 -11.19 -15.76
C LYS A 198 15.89 -11.66 -17.08
N ARG A 199 15.42 -12.90 -17.12
CA ARG A 199 14.87 -13.49 -18.34
C ARG A 199 13.67 -12.69 -18.85
N PRO A 200 13.58 -12.37 -20.15
CA PRO A 200 12.44 -11.65 -20.74
C PRO A 200 11.10 -12.39 -20.56
N ASP A 201 11.14 -13.73 -20.53
CA ASP A 201 9.98 -14.60 -20.31
C ASP A 201 9.60 -14.77 -18.81
N THR A 202 10.29 -14.07 -17.90
CA THR A 202 9.91 -14.07 -16.46
C THR A 202 8.46 -13.64 -16.30
N PRO A 203 7.61 -14.45 -15.64
CA PRO A 203 6.19 -14.14 -15.46
C PRO A 203 5.97 -12.86 -14.63
N VAL A 204 4.94 -12.11 -15.00
CA VAL A 204 4.50 -10.90 -14.32
C VAL A 204 2.97 -10.92 -14.18
N ALA A 205 2.47 -10.58 -13.01
CA ALA A 205 1.06 -10.29 -12.76
C ALA A 205 0.88 -8.84 -12.31
N LEU A 206 -0.06 -8.14 -12.91
CA LEU A 206 -0.53 -6.83 -12.48
C LEU A 206 -1.86 -7.00 -11.76
N VAL A 207 -1.99 -6.43 -10.57
CA VAL A 207 -3.23 -6.46 -9.78
C VAL A 207 -3.64 -5.03 -9.52
N GLU A 208 -4.71 -4.61 -10.19
CA GLU A 208 -5.30 -3.28 -10.05
C GLU A 208 -6.43 -3.33 -9.04
N ARG A 209 -6.51 -2.29 -8.21
CA ARG A 209 -7.56 -2.12 -7.19
C ARG A 209 -7.83 -3.40 -6.39
N ALA A 210 -6.74 -4.00 -5.94
CA ALA A 210 -6.78 -5.25 -5.17
C ALA A 210 -7.78 -5.15 -4.02
N THR A 211 -8.66 -6.14 -3.89
CA THR A 211 -9.75 -6.26 -2.92
C THR A 211 -10.94 -5.29 -3.13
N TRP A 212 -10.89 -4.40 -4.08
CA TRP A 212 -12.04 -3.57 -4.42
C TRP A 212 -13.02 -4.35 -5.32
N PRO A 213 -14.31 -3.97 -5.38
CA PRO A 213 -15.29 -4.68 -6.21
C PRO A 213 -14.96 -4.76 -7.69
N ASP A 214 -14.18 -3.81 -8.20
CA ASP A 214 -13.74 -3.70 -9.58
C ASP A 214 -12.26 -4.09 -9.77
N MET A 215 -11.75 -4.97 -8.91
CA MET A 215 -10.40 -5.52 -9.04
C MET A 215 -10.19 -6.18 -10.40
N ARG A 216 -9.05 -5.89 -11.03
CA ARG A 216 -8.62 -6.54 -12.28
C ARG A 216 -7.24 -7.16 -12.14
N VAL A 217 -7.03 -8.26 -12.84
CA VAL A 217 -5.75 -8.95 -12.88
C VAL A 217 -5.35 -9.14 -14.34
N ALA A 218 -4.12 -8.76 -14.68
CA ALA A 218 -3.54 -8.98 -16.01
C ALA A 218 -2.18 -9.67 -15.87
N THR A 219 -1.93 -10.67 -16.70
CA THR A 219 -0.74 -11.51 -16.65
C THR A 219 0.02 -11.44 -17.97
N GLY A 220 1.33 -11.65 -17.88
CA GLY A 220 2.24 -11.67 -19.03
C GLY A 220 3.66 -12.01 -18.59
N THR A 221 4.63 -11.58 -19.36
CA THR A 221 6.06 -11.70 -19.06
C THR A 221 6.72 -10.32 -19.03
N LEU A 222 7.94 -10.20 -18.55
CA LEU A 222 8.67 -8.92 -18.59
C LEU A 222 8.71 -8.30 -19.99
N GLU A 223 8.77 -9.13 -21.05
CA GLU A 223 8.74 -8.69 -22.43
C GLU A 223 7.37 -8.18 -22.89
N THR A 224 6.29 -8.80 -22.42
CA THR A 224 4.93 -8.55 -22.93
C THR A 224 4.06 -7.68 -22.03
N ILE A 225 4.39 -7.57 -20.74
CA ILE A 225 3.52 -6.98 -19.73
C ILE A 225 3.16 -5.51 -19.98
N VAL A 226 4.04 -4.75 -20.62
CA VAL A 226 3.76 -3.35 -20.99
C VAL A 226 2.62 -3.29 -22.00
N ALA A 227 2.69 -4.11 -23.06
CA ALA A 227 1.64 -4.20 -24.06
C ALA A 227 0.32 -4.73 -23.46
N VAL A 228 0.42 -5.68 -22.52
CA VAL A 228 -0.75 -6.20 -21.78
C VAL A 228 -1.38 -5.10 -20.95
N ARG A 229 -0.60 -4.35 -20.16
CA ARG A 229 -1.08 -3.21 -19.37
C ARG A 229 -1.86 -2.21 -20.25
N ASP A 230 -1.28 -1.83 -21.38
CA ASP A 230 -1.86 -0.82 -22.29
C ASP A 230 -3.15 -1.33 -22.95
N ARG A 231 -3.17 -2.59 -23.39
CA ARG A 231 -4.34 -3.23 -23.99
C ARG A 231 -5.50 -3.37 -23.00
N GLU A 232 -5.20 -3.82 -21.78
CA GLU A 232 -6.19 -4.01 -20.70
C GLU A 232 -6.53 -2.70 -19.99
N GLY A 233 -5.79 -1.61 -20.21
CA GLY A 233 -6.00 -0.33 -19.58
C GLY A 233 -5.83 -0.40 -18.06
N ILE A 234 -4.78 -1.09 -17.59
CA ILE A 234 -4.47 -1.19 -16.14
C ILE A 234 -3.90 0.14 -15.64
N GLU A 235 -4.53 0.71 -14.63
CA GLU A 235 -4.22 2.03 -14.07
C GLU A 235 -3.93 1.97 -12.55
N PRO A 236 -3.29 3.00 -11.98
CA PRO A 236 -3.18 3.13 -10.53
C PRO A 236 -4.55 3.25 -9.82
N PRO A 237 -4.70 2.70 -8.61
CA PRO A 237 -3.69 1.98 -7.84
C PRO A 237 -3.53 0.52 -8.30
N ALA A 238 -2.31 0.14 -8.65
CA ALA A 238 -2.01 -1.24 -9.02
C ALA A 238 -0.60 -1.62 -8.56
N ILE A 239 -0.38 -2.92 -8.40
CA ILE A 239 0.90 -3.52 -8.03
C ILE A 239 1.35 -4.49 -9.13
N ALA A 240 2.65 -4.65 -9.29
CA ALA A 240 3.22 -5.69 -10.15
C ALA A 240 3.92 -6.75 -9.30
N VAL A 241 3.69 -8.02 -9.63
CA VAL A 241 4.35 -9.18 -9.03
C VAL A 241 5.18 -9.84 -10.12
N ILE A 242 6.49 -9.90 -9.93
CA ILE A 242 7.46 -10.37 -10.94
C ILE A 242 8.18 -11.60 -10.39
N GLY A 243 8.16 -12.68 -11.10
CA GLY A 243 8.81 -13.95 -10.77
C GLY A 243 7.98 -15.17 -11.14
N GLU A 244 8.56 -16.36 -10.99
CA GLU A 244 7.93 -17.63 -11.36
C GLU A 244 6.57 -17.87 -10.66
N VAL A 245 6.40 -17.30 -9.49
CA VAL A 245 5.14 -17.39 -8.72
C VAL A 245 3.96 -16.71 -9.43
N ALA A 246 4.21 -15.71 -10.28
CA ALA A 246 3.15 -15.00 -10.99
C ALA A 246 2.40 -15.91 -11.98
N ALA A 247 3.03 -16.98 -12.47
CA ALA A 247 2.39 -17.98 -13.32
C ALA A 247 1.51 -18.99 -12.54
N THR A 248 1.51 -18.96 -11.21
CA THR A 248 0.75 -19.93 -10.41
C THR A 248 -0.75 -19.79 -10.61
N ARG A 249 -1.23 -18.53 -10.72
CA ARG A 249 -2.63 -18.25 -11.00
C ARG A 249 -3.13 -18.97 -12.24
N GLU A 250 -2.47 -18.78 -13.38
CA GLU A 250 -2.87 -19.37 -14.66
C GLU A 250 -2.83 -20.90 -14.57
N ARG A 251 -1.75 -21.45 -14.00
CA ARG A 251 -1.66 -22.91 -13.78
C ARG A 251 -2.83 -23.47 -12.97
N VAL A 252 -3.28 -22.74 -11.94
CA VAL A 252 -4.42 -23.17 -11.12
C VAL A 252 -5.73 -23.08 -11.91
N LEU A 253 -5.92 -22.02 -12.69
CA LEU A 253 -7.11 -21.86 -13.53
C LEU A 253 -7.19 -22.97 -14.59
N ASP A 254 -6.10 -23.26 -15.27
CA ASP A 254 -6.02 -24.35 -16.25
C ASP A 254 -6.36 -25.72 -15.63
N LEU A 255 -5.87 -25.96 -14.41
CA LEU A 255 -6.16 -27.21 -13.70
C LEU A 255 -7.65 -27.32 -13.33
N LEU A 256 -8.27 -26.22 -12.92
CA LEU A 256 -9.69 -26.19 -12.57
C LEU A 256 -10.60 -26.37 -13.80
N GLU A 257 -10.25 -25.75 -14.93
CA GLU A 257 -10.95 -25.89 -16.19
C GLU A 257 -10.88 -27.35 -16.69
N ASN A 258 -9.69 -27.95 -16.63
CA ASN A 258 -9.51 -29.36 -17.01
C ASN A 258 -10.18 -30.36 -16.06
N ALA A 259 -10.31 -30.01 -14.76
CA ALA A 259 -10.99 -30.86 -13.78
C ALA A 259 -12.53 -30.79 -13.88
N GLY A 260 -13.08 -29.67 -14.40
CA GLY A 260 -14.53 -29.49 -14.62
C GLY A 260 -15.03 -30.07 -15.95
N GLY A 261 -14.16 -30.65 -16.75
CA GLY A 261 -14.42 -31.09 -18.11
C GLY A 261 -14.63 -32.59 -18.28
N GLU A 262 -15.05 -33.36 -17.25
CA GLU A 262 -15.59 -34.70 -17.46
C GLU A 262 -17.12 -34.71 -17.39
N PRO A 263 -17.79 -35.24 -18.43
CA PRO A 263 -19.24 -35.31 -18.54
C PRO A 263 -19.86 -36.38 -17.60
#